data_6df24e2c0c5e3a063d6eb5115b344b82
#
_entry.id   6df24e2c0c5e3a063d6eb5115b344b82
#
_cell.length_a   1.000
_cell.length_b   1.000
_cell.length_c   1.000
_cell.angle_alpha   90.00
_cell.angle_beta   90.00
_cell.angle_gamma   90.00
#
_symmetry.space_group_name_H-M   'P 1'
#
loop_
_entity.id
_entity.type
_entity.pdbx_description
1 polymer ?
#
loop_
_entity_poly.entity_id
_entity_poly.type
_entity_poly.pdbx_seq_one_letter_code
_entity_poly.pdbx_strand_id
1 'polypeptide(L)'
;LFEPLINLQKDGELTGLAKGFGFQLFESLGILRRQNVLAEVKSLDQDARALLRKHGVRFGQFTVFMPLLLKPAPTRLRLVLWALSKNLDEFPEAPPPGLVTVPVNTEAPEQYDDMSGYRNAGDRAVRIDMLERLADLLRAEDSRNGFEANANMLSITGMTLEQFAKLMEGLGYSAEK
;
A
#
# COMPACT_ATOMS: atom_id res chain seq x y z
N LEU A 1 -19.06 0.99 -2.40
CA LEU A 1 -17.64 0.94 -2.74
C LEU A 1 -16.74 0.60 -1.55
N PHE A 2 -17.06 1.10 -0.35
CA PHE A 2 -16.33 0.83 0.90
C PHE A 2 -16.99 -0.23 1.79
N GLU A 3 -17.79 -1.10 1.21
CA GLU A 3 -18.47 -2.17 1.94
C GLU A 3 -17.53 -3.02 2.81
N PRO A 4 -16.32 -3.41 2.34
CA PRO A 4 -15.38 -4.16 3.20
C PRO A 4 -14.98 -3.41 4.48
N LEU A 5 -14.76 -2.11 4.40
CA LEU A 5 -14.47 -1.27 5.58
C LEU A 5 -15.67 -1.14 6.51
N ILE A 6 -16.85 -0.97 5.95
CA ILE A 6 -18.08 -0.85 6.73
C ILE A 6 -18.37 -2.17 7.46
N ASN A 7 -18.20 -3.31 6.79
CA ASN A 7 -18.38 -4.62 7.39
C ASN A 7 -17.35 -4.88 8.50
N LEU A 8 -16.11 -4.47 8.29
CA LEU A 8 -15.05 -4.52 9.30
C LEU A 8 -15.45 -3.75 10.57
N GLN A 9 -16.00 -2.54 10.42
CA GLN A 9 -16.42 -1.70 11.53
C GLN A 9 -17.61 -2.27 12.32
N LYS A 10 -18.50 -2.98 11.63
CA LYS A 10 -19.72 -3.54 12.22
C LYS A 10 -19.52 -4.93 12.83
N ASP A 11 -18.36 -5.56 12.63
CA ASP A 11 -18.11 -6.92 13.12
C ASP A 11 -17.97 -6.93 14.65
N GLY A 12 -18.94 -7.50 15.33
CA GLY A 12 -18.94 -7.66 16.77
C GLY A 12 -17.94 -8.67 17.31
N GLU A 13 -17.36 -9.52 16.46
CA GLU A 13 -16.28 -10.45 16.83
C GLU A 13 -14.94 -9.73 17.02
N LEU A 14 -14.77 -8.55 16.41
CA LEU A 14 -13.59 -7.72 16.61
C LEU A 14 -13.66 -7.02 17.96
N THR A 15 -12.72 -7.31 18.83
CA THR A 15 -12.60 -6.74 20.17
C THR A 15 -11.17 -6.31 20.46
N GLY A 16 -10.98 -5.49 21.50
CA GLY A 16 -9.65 -5.10 21.96
C GLY A 16 -8.76 -4.49 20.88
N LEU A 17 -7.56 -5.02 20.75
CA LEU A 17 -6.56 -4.53 19.78
C LEU A 17 -7.00 -4.68 18.33
N ALA A 18 -7.69 -5.77 18.00
CA ALA A 18 -8.20 -5.98 16.64
C ALA A 18 -9.25 -4.94 16.25
N LYS A 19 -10.14 -4.58 17.17
CA LYS A 19 -11.12 -3.52 16.96
C LYS A 19 -10.46 -2.14 16.79
N GLY A 20 -9.49 -1.84 17.63
CA GLY A 20 -8.73 -0.59 17.56
C GLY A 20 -7.95 -0.47 16.25
N PHE A 21 -7.34 -1.55 15.80
CA PHE A 21 -6.63 -1.59 14.52
C PHE A 21 -7.60 -1.44 13.33
N GLY A 22 -8.74 -2.12 13.36
CA GLY A 22 -9.80 -1.97 12.36
C GLY A 22 -10.32 -0.53 12.28
N PHE A 23 -10.42 0.17 13.40
CA PHE A 23 -10.80 1.57 13.46
C PHE A 23 -9.74 2.48 12.80
N GLN A 24 -8.46 2.26 13.07
CA GLN A 24 -7.38 3.00 12.40
C GLN A 24 -7.41 2.79 10.88
N LEU A 25 -7.65 1.56 10.45
CA LEU A 25 -7.75 1.24 9.02
C LEU A 25 -8.97 1.94 8.39
N PHE A 26 -10.08 2.00 9.10
CA PHE A 26 -11.27 2.74 8.66
C PHE A 26 -10.98 4.25 8.52
N GLU A 27 -10.36 4.88 9.51
CA GLU A 27 -10.02 6.30 9.46
C GLU A 27 -9.04 6.64 8.34
N SER A 28 -8.16 5.71 7.99
CA SER A 28 -7.20 5.88 6.89
C SER A 28 -7.76 5.44 5.52
N LEU A 29 -9.06 5.16 5.44
CA LEU A 29 -9.75 4.75 4.22
C LEU A 29 -9.16 3.48 3.58
N GLY A 30 -8.67 2.58 4.42
CA GLY A 30 -8.22 1.24 4.03
C GLY A 30 -6.74 1.11 3.68
N ILE A 31 -5.93 2.12 3.95
CA ILE A 31 -4.49 2.10 3.67
C ILE A 31 -3.69 2.66 4.85
N LEU A 32 -2.82 1.82 5.43
CA LEU A 32 -1.92 2.21 6.52
C LEU A 32 -0.48 1.87 6.15
N ARG A 33 0.43 2.81 6.30
CA ARG A 33 1.87 2.51 6.23
C ARG A 33 2.28 1.66 7.43
N ARG A 34 2.86 0.48 7.17
CA ARG A 34 3.23 -0.44 8.25
C ARG A 34 4.17 0.18 9.26
N GLN A 35 5.10 1.02 8.84
CA GLN A 35 6.02 1.71 9.74
C GLN A 35 5.30 2.58 10.78
N ASN A 36 4.13 3.13 10.45
CA ASN A 36 3.35 3.98 11.35
C ASN A 36 2.52 3.19 12.36
N VAL A 37 2.31 1.90 12.11
CA VAL A 37 1.50 0.99 12.94
C VAL A 37 2.27 -0.27 13.35
N LEU A 38 3.58 -0.18 13.38
CA LEU A 38 4.45 -1.34 13.63
C LEU A 38 4.22 -1.98 15.00
N ALA A 39 4.04 -1.17 16.03
CA ALA A 39 3.77 -1.63 17.39
C ALA A 39 2.40 -2.33 17.46
N GLU A 40 1.38 -1.75 16.86
CA GLU A 40 0.03 -2.31 16.80
C GLU A 40 0.02 -3.63 16.03
N VAL A 41 0.67 -3.71 14.89
CA VAL A 41 0.79 -4.95 14.11
C VAL A 41 1.49 -6.05 14.90
N LYS A 42 2.56 -5.72 15.63
CA LYS A 42 3.28 -6.69 16.49
C LYS A 42 2.42 -7.17 17.65
N SER A 43 1.55 -6.33 18.16
CA SER A 43 0.67 -6.64 19.30
C SER A 43 -0.54 -7.51 18.91
N LEU A 44 -0.89 -7.57 17.62
CA LEU A 44 -1.97 -8.43 17.14
C LEU A 44 -1.53 -9.90 17.16
N ASP A 45 -2.30 -10.73 17.85
CA ASP A 45 -2.11 -12.18 17.82
C ASP A 45 -2.62 -12.81 16.50
N GLN A 46 -2.44 -14.10 16.36
CA GLN A 46 -2.84 -14.87 15.17
C GLN A 46 -4.36 -14.78 14.93
N ASP A 47 -5.16 -14.88 15.98
CA ASP A 47 -6.62 -14.88 15.88
C ASP A 47 -7.12 -13.51 15.47
N ALA A 48 -6.58 -12.43 16.05
CA ALA A 48 -6.88 -11.06 15.68
C ALA A 48 -6.54 -10.78 14.21
N ARG A 49 -5.38 -11.21 13.74
CA ARG A 49 -4.97 -11.09 12.34
C ARG A 49 -5.88 -11.90 11.41
N ALA A 50 -6.28 -13.11 11.81
CA ALA A 50 -7.18 -13.94 11.04
C ALA A 50 -8.55 -13.28 10.84
N LEU A 51 -9.11 -12.68 11.89
CA LEU A 51 -10.36 -11.92 11.81
C LEU A 51 -10.25 -10.72 10.87
N LEU A 52 -9.16 -9.96 10.94
CA LEU A 52 -8.91 -8.85 10.03
C LEU A 52 -8.75 -9.32 8.58
N ARG A 53 -8.02 -10.41 8.35
CA ARG A 53 -7.89 -11.02 7.01
C ARG A 53 -9.21 -11.51 6.44
N LYS A 54 -10.11 -12.00 7.26
CA LYS A 54 -11.47 -12.42 6.87
C LYS A 54 -12.24 -11.26 6.21
N HIS A 55 -11.98 -10.02 6.63
CA HIS A 55 -12.53 -8.82 6.04
C HIS A 55 -11.75 -8.30 4.82
N GLY A 56 -10.75 -9.03 4.36
CA GLY A 56 -9.94 -8.64 3.21
C GLY A 56 -8.74 -7.75 3.54
N VAL A 57 -8.37 -7.62 4.81
CA VAL A 57 -7.16 -6.89 5.20
C VAL A 57 -5.93 -7.71 4.85
N ARG A 58 -4.95 -7.08 4.25
CA ARG A 58 -3.66 -7.64 3.89
C ARG A 58 -2.54 -6.96 4.67
N PHE A 59 -1.72 -7.77 5.34
CA PHE A 59 -0.55 -7.31 6.08
C PHE A 59 0.68 -7.45 5.19
N GLY A 60 0.96 -6.41 4.39
CA GLY A 60 2.15 -6.38 3.55
C GLY A 60 3.41 -6.01 4.32
N GLN A 61 4.55 -6.06 3.65
CA GLN A 61 5.82 -5.67 4.24
C GLN A 61 5.91 -4.15 4.46
N PHE A 62 5.35 -3.37 3.54
CA PHE A 62 5.39 -1.91 3.57
C PHE A 62 4.04 -1.28 3.95
N THR A 63 2.95 -1.95 3.65
CA THR A 63 1.60 -1.40 3.75
C THR A 63 0.63 -2.44 4.29
N VAL A 64 -0.26 -2.03 5.18
CA VAL A 64 -1.47 -2.77 5.55
C VAL A 64 -2.63 -2.15 4.78
N PHE A 65 -3.33 -2.94 4.00
CA PHE A 65 -4.31 -2.43 3.05
C PHE A 65 -5.41 -3.44 2.74
N MET A 66 -6.44 -2.98 2.06
CA MET A 66 -7.53 -3.81 1.55
C MET A 66 -7.49 -3.80 0.01
N PRO A 67 -7.09 -4.91 -0.65
CA PRO A 67 -6.91 -4.94 -2.11
C PRO A 67 -8.15 -4.52 -2.91
N LEU A 68 -9.35 -4.82 -2.45
CA LEU A 68 -10.59 -4.40 -3.11
C LEU A 68 -10.74 -2.88 -3.19
N LEU A 69 -10.14 -2.15 -2.26
CA LEU A 69 -10.19 -0.69 -2.21
C LEU A 69 -9.13 -0.02 -3.10
N LEU A 70 -8.24 -0.79 -3.72
CA LEU A 70 -7.31 -0.29 -4.74
C LEU A 70 -7.92 -0.24 -6.14
N LYS A 71 -9.12 -0.74 -6.33
CA LYS A 71 -9.85 -0.65 -7.60
C LYS A 71 -10.13 0.83 -7.96
N PRO A 72 -10.33 1.14 -9.26
CA PRO A 72 -10.48 2.53 -9.72
C PRO A 72 -11.60 3.31 -9.03
N ALA A 73 -12.78 2.74 -8.87
CA ALA A 73 -13.92 3.43 -8.28
C ALA A 73 -13.74 3.74 -6.78
N PRO A 74 -13.32 2.78 -5.92
CA PRO A 74 -12.95 3.08 -4.54
C PRO A 74 -11.81 4.10 -4.42
N THR A 75 -10.81 4.03 -5.30
CA THR A 75 -9.69 4.97 -5.30
C THR A 75 -10.14 6.40 -5.57
N ARG A 76 -11.01 6.62 -6.56
CA ARG A 76 -11.57 7.94 -6.84
C ARG A 76 -12.39 8.47 -5.66
N LEU A 77 -13.21 7.63 -5.05
CA LEU A 77 -13.99 8.04 -3.87
C LEU A 77 -13.08 8.37 -2.68
N ARG A 78 -12.05 7.57 -2.44
CA ARG A 78 -11.08 7.83 -1.37
C ARG A 78 -10.39 9.17 -1.54
N LEU A 79 -9.97 9.52 -2.75
CA LEU A 79 -9.35 10.83 -3.04
C LEU A 79 -10.32 11.98 -2.77
N VAL A 80 -11.59 11.84 -3.12
CA VAL A 80 -12.61 12.85 -2.82
C VAL A 80 -12.80 13.02 -1.30
N LEU A 81 -12.99 11.92 -0.57
CA LEU A 81 -13.17 11.95 0.88
C LEU A 81 -11.95 12.52 1.61
N TRP A 82 -10.76 12.13 1.16
CA TRP A 82 -9.51 12.65 1.70
C TRP A 82 -9.38 14.16 1.44
N ALA A 83 -9.62 14.61 0.20
CA ALA A 83 -9.58 16.03 -0.16
C ALA A 83 -10.54 16.86 0.71
N LEU A 84 -11.77 16.37 0.93
CA LEU A 84 -12.74 17.01 1.81
C LEU A 84 -12.24 17.06 3.25
N SER A 85 -11.66 15.99 3.76
CA SER A 85 -11.13 15.92 5.14
C SER A 85 -9.95 16.86 5.38
N LYS A 86 -9.21 17.20 4.33
CA LYS A 86 -8.05 18.11 4.37
C LYS A 86 -8.38 19.53 3.93
N ASN A 87 -9.63 19.80 3.55
CA ASN A 87 -10.07 21.08 2.99
C ASN A 87 -9.20 21.53 1.82
N LEU A 88 -8.90 20.61 0.90
CA LEU A 88 -8.17 20.94 -0.32
C LEU A 88 -9.05 21.79 -1.25
N ASP A 89 -8.45 22.73 -1.95
CA ASP A 89 -9.15 23.61 -2.88
C ASP A 89 -9.70 22.86 -4.10
N GLU A 90 -9.01 21.80 -4.51
CA GLU A 90 -9.37 20.97 -5.64
C GLU A 90 -9.32 19.49 -5.30
N PHE A 91 -10.11 18.67 -6.00
CA PHE A 91 -10.03 17.23 -5.91
C PHE A 91 -8.87 16.70 -6.76
N PRO A 92 -7.89 16.01 -6.15
CA PRO A 92 -6.80 15.41 -6.92
C PRO A 92 -7.31 14.36 -7.89
N GLU A 93 -6.75 14.33 -9.09
CA GLU A 93 -7.05 13.29 -10.07
C GLU A 93 -6.48 11.95 -9.63
N ALA A 94 -7.24 10.88 -9.86
CA ALA A 94 -6.75 9.53 -9.70
C ALA A 94 -5.76 9.19 -10.83
N PRO A 95 -4.74 8.36 -10.57
CA PRO A 95 -3.90 7.82 -11.63
C PRO A 95 -4.74 7.06 -12.67
N PRO A 96 -4.31 7.00 -13.94
CA PRO A 96 -5.02 6.24 -14.96
C PRO A 96 -5.22 4.78 -14.53
N PRO A 97 -6.44 4.21 -14.72
CA PRO A 97 -6.72 2.83 -14.32
C PRO A 97 -5.83 1.82 -15.03
N GLY A 98 -5.45 0.77 -14.32
CA GLY A 98 -4.68 -0.34 -14.88
C GLY A 98 -3.17 -0.14 -14.93
N LEU A 99 -2.65 1.04 -14.60
CA LEU A 99 -1.22 1.27 -14.53
C LEU A 99 -0.65 0.78 -13.19
N VAL A 100 0.40 -0.04 -13.26
CA VAL A 100 1.14 -0.53 -12.08
C VAL A 100 2.11 0.51 -11.55
N THR A 101 2.69 1.30 -12.43
CA THR A 101 3.65 2.34 -12.10
C THR A 101 3.34 3.62 -12.85
N VAL A 102 3.51 4.74 -12.18
CA VAL A 102 3.32 6.08 -12.72
C VAL A 102 4.46 6.99 -12.30
N PRO A 103 4.74 8.08 -13.02
CA PRO A 103 5.66 9.10 -12.55
C PRO A 103 5.18 9.68 -11.21
N VAL A 104 6.12 10.06 -10.35
CA VAL A 104 5.80 10.77 -9.10
C VAL A 104 5.24 12.14 -9.43
N ASN A 105 4.12 12.50 -8.80
CA ASN A 105 3.58 13.85 -8.85
C ASN A 105 4.17 14.68 -7.71
N THR A 106 5.21 15.46 -8.01
CA THR A 106 5.93 16.28 -7.04
C THR A 106 5.13 17.49 -6.53
N GLU A 107 4.08 17.87 -7.25
CA GLU A 107 3.20 19.00 -6.89
C GLU A 107 1.98 18.53 -6.06
N ALA A 108 1.76 17.24 -5.96
CA ALA A 108 0.64 16.70 -5.21
C ALA A 108 0.79 16.95 -3.71
N PRO A 109 -0.32 17.12 -2.98
CA PRO A 109 -0.29 17.24 -1.53
C PRO A 109 0.32 16.00 -0.87
N GLU A 110 0.88 16.18 0.32
CA GLU A 110 1.36 15.06 1.14
C GLU A 110 0.26 14.01 1.33
N GLN A 111 0.65 12.74 1.34
CA GLN A 111 -0.25 11.57 1.40
C GLN A 111 -1.02 11.25 0.10
N TYR A 112 -0.87 12.04 -0.96
CA TYR A 112 -1.54 11.76 -2.23
C TYR A 112 -1.25 10.35 -2.75
N ASP A 113 0.00 9.91 -2.70
CA ASP A 113 0.39 8.59 -3.20
C ASP A 113 -0.37 7.48 -2.47
N ASP A 114 -0.40 7.50 -1.14
CA ASP A 114 -1.14 6.51 -0.34
C ASP A 114 -2.64 6.54 -0.67
N MET A 115 -3.22 7.73 -0.74
CA MET A 115 -4.66 7.88 -1.03
C MET A 115 -5.03 7.49 -2.45
N SER A 116 -4.09 7.59 -3.39
CA SER A 116 -4.26 7.10 -4.77
C SER A 116 -4.00 5.60 -4.93
N GLY A 117 -3.50 4.93 -3.87
CA GLY A 117 -3.20 3.50 -3.89
C GLY A 117 -1.80 3.14 -4.39
N TYR A 118 -0.87 4.10 -4.36
CA TYR A 118 0.51 3.96 -4.82
C TYR A 118 1.49 4.26 -3.70
N ARG A 119 2.70 3.76 -3.86
CA ARG A 119 3.84 4.07 -3.01
C ARG A 119 4.95 4.68 -3.86
N ASN A 120 5.41 5.85 -3.46
CA ASN A 120 6.58 6.48 -4.06
C ASN A 120 7.85 5.74 -3.65
N ALA A 121 8.68 5.39 -4.63
CA ALA A 121 10.03 4.87 -4.44
C ALA A 121 10.90 5.27 -5.64
N GLY A 122 11.91 6.07 -5.40
CA GLY A 122 12.72 6.69 -6.43
C GLY A 122 11.96 7.81 -7.17
N ASP A 123 11.98 7.79 -8.50
CA ASP A 123 11.31 8.75 -9.37
C ASP A 123 9.93 8.30 -9.89
N ARG A 124 9.48 7.13 -9.44
CA ARG A 124 8.18 6.56 -9.81
C ARG A 124 7.41 6.10 -8.59
N ALA A 125 6.08 6.06 -8.73
CA ALA A 125 5.18 5.48 -7.76
C ALA A 125 4.69 4.12 -8.28
N VAL A 126 4.65 3.12 -7.40
CA VAL A 126 4.22 1.75 -7.71
C VAL A 126 2.93 1.46 -6.96
N ARG A 127 1.96 0.84 -7.64
CA ARG A 127 0.70 0.46 -6.98
C ARG A 127 0.97 -0.50 -5.82
N ILE A 128 0.32 -0.26 -4.70
CA ILE A 128 0.62 -0.91 -3.42
C ILE A 128 0.58 -2.44 -3.51
N ASP A 129 -0.40 -3.03 -4.18
CA ASP A 129 -0.52 -4.47 -4.33
C ASP A 129 0.67 -5.10 -5.11
N MET A 130 1.15 -4.40 -6.13
CA MET A 130 2.28 -4.87 -6.92
C MET A 130 3.61 -4.67 -6.19
N LEU A 131 3.75 -3.61 -5.42
CA LEU A 131 4.91 -3.42 -4.55
C LEU A 131 5.02 -4.54 -3.51
N GLU A 132 3.90 -4.92 -2.89
CA GLU A 132 3.88 -6.03 -1.93
C GLU A 132 4.16 -7.38 -2.59
N ARG A 133 3.73 -7.58 -3.83
CA ARG A 133 4.07 -8.76 -4.61
C ARG A 133 5.56 -8.82 -4.96
N LEU A 134 6.16 -7.68 -5.27
CA LEU A 134 7.62 -7.57 -5.41
C LEU A 134 8.32 -7.90 -4.10
N ALA A 135 7.84 -7.38 -2.98
CA ALA A 135 8.39 -7.68 -1.67
C ALA A 135 8.40 -9.18 -1.33
N ASP A 136 7.37 -9.91 -1.75
CA ASP A 136 7.31 -11.36 -1.60
C ASP A 136 8.40 -12.06 -2.41
N LEU A 137 8.69 -11.60 -3.63
CA LEU A 137 9.80 -12.13 -4.43
C LEU A 137 11.16 -11.81 -3.79
N LEU A 138 11.34 -10.58 -3.31
CA LEU A 138 12.60 -10.15 -2.69
C LEU A 138 12.93 -10.92 -1.41
N ARG A 139 11.92 -11.36 -0.65
CA ARG A 139 12.12 -12.18 0.55
C ARG A 139 12.72 -13.55 0.26
N ALA A 140 12.53 -14.06 -0.94
CA ALA A 140 13.11 -15.34 -1.36
C ALA A 140 14.59 -15.21 -1.77
N GLU A 141 15.08 -13.99 -1.95
CA GLU A 141 16.45 -13.71 -2.38
C GLU A 141 17.40 -13.50 -1.21
N ASP A 142 18.67 -13.81 -1.42
CA ASP A 142 19.72 -13.58 -0.43
C ASP A 142 20.26 -12.15 -0.55
N SER A 143 19.64 -11.24 0.18
CA SER A 143 20.06 -9.82 0.17
C SER A 143 21.41 -9.56 0.84
N ARG A 144 21.99 -10.54 1.57
CA ARG A 144 23.31 -10.36 2.23
C ARG A 144 24.45 -10.59 1.25
N ASN A 145 24.30 -11.58 0.38
CA ASN A 145 25.31 -11.94 -0.63
C ASN A 145 25.03 -11.27 -1.97
N GLY A 146 23.92 -10.57 -2.08
CA GLY A 146 23.48 -9.97 -3.33
C GLY A 146 22.67 -10.94 -4.21
N PHE A 147 21.86 -10.37 -5.08
CA PHE A 147 21.06 -11.10 -6.07
C PHE A 147 20.91 -10.24 -7.34
N GLU A 148 20.57 -10.87 -8.44
CA GLU A 148 20.28 -10.16 -9.69
C GLU A 148 18.79 -9.91 -9.87
N ALA A 149 18.43 -8.73 -10.39
CA ALA A 149 17.08 -8.44 -10.80
C ALA A 149 16.67 -9.40 -11.93
N ASN A 150 15.66 -10.22 -11.67
CA ASN A 150 15.17 -11.18 -12.66
C ASN A 150 13.99 -10.65 -13.46
N ALA A 151 13.65 -11.35 -14.55
CA ALA A 151 12.58 -10.96 -15.45
C ALA A 151 11.21 -10.85 -14.75
N ASN A 152 10.94 -11.66 -13.71
CA ASN A 152 9.69 -11.62 -12.97
C ASN A 152 9.55 -10.33 -12.15
N MET A 153 10.63 -9.88 -11.52
CA MET A 153 10.65 -8.63 -10.75
C MET A 153 10.39 -7.42 -11.66
N LEU A 154 11.02 -7.39 -12.84
CA LEU A 154 10.80 -6.33 -13.83
C LEU A 154 9.38 -6.37 -14.40
N SER A 155 8.87 -7.56 -14.70
CA SER A 155 7.52 -7.76 -15.24
C SER A 155 6.43 -7.29 -14.29
N ILE A 156 6.55 -7.57 -13.01
CA ILE A 156 5.57 -7.17 -11.98
C ILE A 156 5.48 -5.65 -11.88
N THR A 157 6.61 -4.96 -11.93
CA THR A 157 6.66 -3.49 -11.80
C THR A 157 6.41 -2.76 -13.12
N GLY A 158 6.58 -3.45 -14.26
CA GLY A 158 6.50 -2.83 -15.57
C GLY A 158 7.59 -1.77 -15.82
N MET A 159 8.72 -1.87 -15.13
CA MET A 159 9.82 -0.92 -15.16
C MET A 159 10.95 -1.40 -16.07
N THR A 160 11.72 -0.45 -16.59
CA THR A 160 13.06 -0.74 -17.16
C THR A 160 14.02 -1.12 -16.03
N LEU A 161 15.15 -1.73 -16.38
CA LEU A 161 16.17 -2.09 -15.38
C LEU A 161 16.70 -0.86 -14.61
N GLU A 162 16.88 0.27 -15.30
CA GLU A 162 17.31 1.51 -14.67
C GLU A 162 16.26 2.06 -13.69
N GLN A 163 15.00 2.07 -14.07
CA GLN A 163 13.90 2.47 -13.19
C GLN A 163 13.79 1.53 -11.99
N PHE A 164 13.96 0.24 -12.21
CA PHE A 164 13.94 -0.76 -11.16
C PHE A 164 15.10 -0.57 -10.17
N ALA A 165 16.31 -0.26 -10.65
CA ALA A 165 17.45 0.04 -9.78
C ALA A 165 17.15 1.23 -8.85
N LYS A 166 16.58 2.30 -9.38
CA LYS A 166 16.16 3.46 -8.58
C LYS A 166 15.05 3.13 -7.57
N LEU A 167 14.10 2.27 -7.95
CA LEU A 167 13.08 1.76 -7.03
C LEU A 167 13.75 1.01 -5.87
N MET A 168 14.66 0.11 -6.16
CA MET A 168 15.35 -0.70 -5.16
C MET A 168 16.20 0.16 -4.22
N GLU A 169 16.89 1.18 -4.73
CA GLU A 169 17.59 2.17 -3.91
C GLU A 169 16.63 2.92 -2.97
N GLY A 170 15.47 3.31 -3.47
CA GLY A 170 14.40 3.93 -2.67
C GLY A 170 13.82 3.01 -1.58
N LEU A 171 13.93 1.69 -1.74
CA LEU A 171 13.54 0.68 -0.74
C LEU A 171 14.69 0.30 0.22
N GLY A 172 15.87 0.88 0.04
CA GLY A 172 17.02 0.66 0.92
C GLY A 172 18.03 -0.39 0.44
N TYR A 173 17.92 -0.85 -0.80
CA TYR A 173 18.93 -1.71 -1.43
C TYR A 173 20.02 -0.87 -2.09
N SER A 174 21.19 -1.46 -2.30
CA SER A 174 22.27 -0.88 -3.12
C SER A 174 22.46 -1.70 -4.39
N ALA A 175 22.65 -1.00 -5.51
CA ALA A 175 22.93 -1.66 -6.79
C ALA A 175 24.42 -1.58 -7.11
N GLU A 176 25.01 -2.71 -7.45
CA GLU A 176 26.36 -2.80 -8.04
C GLU A 176 26.20 -3.07 -9.55
N LYS A 177 27.01 -2.39 -10.37
CA LYS A 177 27.04 -2.58 -11.83
C LYS A 177 27.95 -3.71 -12.23
#